data_c077dc27c781d7f53c37fcc2f8ee3e0c
#
_entry.id   c077dc27c781d7f53c37fcc2f8ee3e0c
#
_cell.length_a   1.000
_cell.length_b   1.000
_cell.length_c   1.000
_cell.angle_alpha   90.00
_cell.angle_beta   90.00
_cell.angle_gamma   90.00
#
_symmetry.space_group_name_H-M   'P 1'
#
loop_
_entity.id
_entity.type
_entity.pdbx_description
1 polymer ?
#
loop_
_entity_poly.entity_id
_entity_poly.type
_entity_poly.pdbx_seq_one_letter_code
_entity_poly.pdbx_strand_id
1 'polypeptide(L)'
;NIDPLSSVMLVVVTFISALVHIYSIGYMSHDPHKPRFMSYLSLFTFSMLALVVSDNFLQLFFGWEGVGLCSYLLIGFWYKKESANNAAIKAFVVNRVGDFGLAVGIFLIFFYFGSINFNEVFQTAPQLIEKKISILSYEANLITFICLFLFIGAMGKSAQFLLHTWLPDAMEGPTPVSALIHAATMVTAGVFLVVRCSPLFEYSQTALNVVAIVGMTTAVFAASVALVQNDIKKIIAYSTCSQLGYMFFAAGVGAYHVAMFHLFTHAFFKALLFLGSGSVIHA
;
A
#
# COMPACT_ATOMS: atom_id res chain seq x y z
N ASN A 1 -15.87 -7.82 -7.02
CA ASN A 1 -16.72 -8.01 -5.85
C ASN A 1 -16.95 -6.66 -5.14
N ILE A 2 -18.18 -6.38 -4.73
CA ILE A 2 -18.53 -5.17 -3.96
C ILE A 2 -19.11 -5.65 -2.63
N ASP A 3 -18.33 -5.50 -1.59
CA ASP A 3 -18.67 -5.80 -0.21
C ASP A 3 -18.43 -4.56 0.68
N PRO A 4 -18.74 -4.59 1.98
CA PRO A 4 -18.53 -3.43 2.87
C PRO A 4 -17.10 -2.91 2.86
N LEU A 5 -16.08 -3.80 2.82
CA LEU A 5 -14.68 -3.42 2.81
C LEU A 5 -14.31 -2.68 1.52
N SER A 6 -14.66 -3.26 0.36
CA SER A 6 -14.41 -2.59 -0.94
C SER A 6 -15.22 -1.32 -1.09
N SER A 7 -16.46 -1.26 -0.59
CA SER A 7 -17.30 -0.05 -0.64
C SER A 7 -16.68 1.12 0.13
N VAL A 8 -16.18 0.88 1.34
CA VAL A 8 -15.45 1.92 2.12
C VAL A 8 -14.23 2.40 1.35
N MET A 9 -13.43 1.49 0.81
CA MET A 9 -12.25 1.85 0.04
C MET A 9 -12.58 2.60 -1.26
N LEU A 10 -13.65 2.21 -1.96
CA LEU A 10 -14.12 2.92 -3.16
C LEU A 10 -14.46 4.38 -2.84
N VAL A 11 -15.22 4.61 -1.76
CA VAL A 11 -15.57 5.98 -1.33
C VAL A 11 -14.33 6.80 -1.02
N VAL A 12 -13.40 6.25 -0.24
CA VAL A 12 -12.15 6.96 0.14
C VAL A 12 -11.32 7.28 -1.10
N VAL A 13 -11.07 6.28 -1.96
CA VAL A 13 -10.21 6.45 -3.13
C VAL A 13 -10.81 7.44 -4.13
N THR A 14 -12.10 7.32 -4.46
CA THR A 14 -12.75 8.19 -5.45
C THR A 14 -12.86 9.62 -4.95
N PHE A 15 -13.22 9.81 -3.67
CA PHE A 15 -13.37 11.14 -3.10
C PHE A 15 -12.03 11.89 -3.03
N ILE A 16 -11.00 11.25 -2.48
CA ILE A 16 -9.66 11.85 -2.39
C ILE A 16 -9.08 12.09 -3.79
N SER A 17 -9.26 11.13 -4.72
CA SER A 17 -8.81 11.31 -6.10
C SER A 17 -9.49 12.51 -6.76
N ALA A 18 -10.80 12.70 -6.60
CA ALA A 18 -11.52 13.85 -7.14
C ALA A 18 -10.95 15.17 -6.60
N LEU A 19 -10.72 15.27 -5.27
CA LEU A 19 -10.12 16.45 -4.67
C LEU A 19 -8.70 16.74 -5.20
N VAL A 20 -7.88 15.69 -5.35
CA VAL A 20 -6.52 15.81 -5.90
C VAL A 20 -6.56 16.26 -7.36
N HIS A 21 -7.48 15.75 -8.18
CA HIS A 21 -7.64 16.19 -9.56
C HIS A 21 -8.01 17.67 -9.64
N ILE A 22 -9.00 18.12 -8.83
CA ILE A 22 -9.41 19.53 -8.78
C ILE A 22 -8.24 20.42 -8.34
N TYR A 23 -7.53 20.06 -7.28
CA TYR A 23 -6.36 20.79 -6.82
C TYR A 23 -5.25 20.87 -7.87
N SER A 24 -5.03 19.77 -8.61
CA SER A 24 -4.02 19.68 -9.66
C SER A 24 -4.26 20.62 -10.84
N ILE A 25 -5.52 21.04 -11.07
CA ILE A 25 -5.86 22.00 -12.13
C ILE A 25 -5.13 23.34 -11.89
N GLY A 26 -5.14 23.80 -10.64
CA GLY A 26 -4.44 25.02 -10.22
C GLY A 26 -2.94 24.80 -10.04
N TYR A 27 -2.55 23.74 -9.30
CA TYR A 27 -1.15 23.44 -8.99
C TYR A 27 -0.26 23.27 -10.23
N MET A 28 -0.77 22.61 -11.28
CA MET A 28 -0.07 22.36 -12.54
C MET A 28 -0.42 23.37 -13.66
N SER A 29 -0.99 24.53 -13.32
CA SER A 29 -1.45 25.50 -14.33
C SER A 29 -0.32 26.00 -15.24
N HIS A 30 0.87 26.17 -14.70
CA HIS A 30 2.04 26.68 -15.42
C HIS A 30 2.94 25.58 -16.02
N ASP A 31 2.67 24.29 -15.75
CA ASP A 31 3.48 23.18 -16.28
C ASP A 31 2.99 22.80 -17.69
N PRO A 32 3.88 22.80 -18.72
CA PRO A 32 3.52 22.47 -20.10
C PRO A 32 3.05 21.02 -20.26
N HIS A 33 3.36 20.14 -19.33
CA HIS A 33 3.02 18.72 -19.37
C HIS A 33 1.79 18.34 -18.52
N LYS A 34 0.95 19.33 -18.16
CA LYS A 34 -0.28 19.13 -17.40
C LYS A 34 -1.19 18.01 -17.96
N PRO A 35 -1.43 17.87 -19.28
CA PRO A 35 -2.25 16.76 -19.81
C PRO A 35 -1.68 15.38 -19.48
N ARG A 36 -0.36 15.20 -19.60
CA ARG A 36 0.32 13.95 -19.22
C ARG A 36 0.18 13.66 -17.73
N PHE A 37 0.29 14.70 -16.90
CA PHE A 37 0.10 14.58 -15.46
C PHE A 37 -1.31 14.08 -15.11
N MET A 38 -2.35 14.69 -15.66
CA MET A 38 -3.74 14.31 -15.41
C MET A 38 -4.03 12.89 -15.90
N SER A 39 -3.46 12.48 -17.03
CA SER A 39 -3.59 11.10 -17.52
C SER A 39 -2.99 10.08 -16.57
N TYR A 40 -1.82 10.37 -16.00
CA TYR A 40 -1.17 9.48 -15.03
C TYR A 40 -1.94 9.39 -13.71
N LEU A 41 -2.50 10.51 -13.22
CA LEU A 41 -3.37 10.50 -12.04
C LEU A 41 -4.62 9.64 -12.27
N SER A 42 -5.26 9.77 -13.44
CA SER A 42 -6.44 9.00 -13.78
C SER A 42 -6.12 7.51 -13.91
N LEU A 43 -5.01 7.15 -14.56
CA LEU A 43 -4.54 5.76 -14.67
C LEU A 43 -4.21 5.15 -13.30
N PHE A 44 -3.60 5.94 -12.42
CA PHE A 44 -3.32 5.53 -11.05
C PHE A 44 -4.60 5.23 -10.27
N THR A 45 -5.59 6.12 -10.36
CA THR A 45 -6.90 5.92 -9.72
C THR A 45 -7.61 4.69 -10.28
N PHE A 46 -7.62 4.49 -11.59
CA PHE A 46 -8.15 3.30 -12.22
C PHE A 46 -7.50 2.02 -11.69
N SER A 47 -6.16 1.99 -11.63
CA SER A 47 -5.42 0.83 -11.13
C SER A 47 -5.76 0.50 -9.67
N MET A 48 -5.92 1.55 -8.83
CA MET A 48 -6.32 1.36 -7.44
C MET A 48 -7.75 0.85 -7.31
N LEU A 49 -8.68 1.36 -8.12
CA LEU A 49 -10.06 0.87 -8.13
C LEU A 49 -10.13 -0.58 -8.62
N ALA A 50 -9.36 -0.95 -9.65
CA ALA A 50 -9.27 -2.33 -10.14
C ALA A 50 -8.76 -3.29 -9.03
N LEU A 51 -7.78 -2.84 -8.21
CA LEU A 51 -7.29 -3.58 -7.05
C LEU A 51 -8.39 -3.78 -6.01
N VAL A 52 -9.10 -2.71 -5.64
CA VAL A 52 -10.09 -2.72 -4.55
C VAL A 52 -11.32 -3.57 -4.89
N VAL A 53 -11.79 -3.55 -6.15
CA VAL A 53 -12.96 -4.33 -6.59
C VAL A 53 -12.61 -5.75 -7.00
N SER A 54 -11.36 -6.17 -6.89
CA SER A 54 -10.92 -7.50 -7.30
C SER A 54 -11.73 -8.60 -6.61
N ASP A 55 -11.99 -9.67 -7.34
CA ASP A 55 -12.71 -10.86 -6.88
C ASP A 55 -11.78 -12.04 -6.66
N ASN A 56 -10.55 -11.91 -7.12
CA ASN A 56 -9.53 -12.94 -7.04
C ASN A 56 -8.13 -12.34 -6.88
N PHE A 57 -7.18 -13.18 -6.46
CA PHE A 57 -5.79 -12.78 -6.22
C PHE A 57 -5.07 -12.29 -7.49
N LEU A 58 -5.41 -12.83 -8.68
CA LEU A 58 -4.75 -12.41 -9.93
C LEU A 58 -5.20 -11.01 -10.36
N GLN A 59 -6.50 -10.71 -10.26
CA GLN A 59 -7.02 -9.36 -10.53
C GLN A 59 -6.49 -8.35 -9.51
N LEU A 60 -6.39 -8.74 -8.24
CA LEU A 60 -5.76 -7.91 -7.21
C LEU A 60 -4.31 -7.61 -7.58
N PHE A 61 -3.54 -8.63 -8.00
CA PHE A 61 -2.16 -8.47 -8.42
C PHE A 61 -2.02 -7.57 -9.66
N PHE A 62 -2.93 -7.66 -10.63
CA PHE A 62 -2.96 -6.76 -11.78
C PHE A 62 -3.09 -5.29 -11.35
N GLY A 63 -4.05 -4.98 -10.48
CA GLY A 63 -4.21 -3.62 -9.93
C GLY A 63 -2.99 -3.19 -9.10
N TRP A 64 -2.41 -4.11 -8.33
CA TRP A 64 -1.22 -3.91 -7.51
C TRP A 64 0.00 -3.49 -8.33
N GLU A 65 0.24 -4.15 -9.45
CA GLU A 65 1.29 -3.83 -10.39
C GLU A 65 1.02 -2.53 -11.14
N GLY A 66 -0.25 -2.31 -11.53
CA GLY A 66 -0.68 -1.07 -12.16
C GLY A 66 -0.43 0.16 -11.30
N VAL A 67 -0.77 0.09 -10.00
CA VAL A 67 -0.47 1.15 -9.03
C VAL A 67 1.05 1.35 -8.90
N GLY A 68 1.85 0.28 -8.90
CA GLY A 68 3.32 0.36 -8.87
C GLY A 68 3.89 1.08 -10.09
N LEU A 69 3.44 0.74 -11.29
CA LEU A 69 3.86 1.39 -12.54
C LEU A 69 3.46 2.87 -12.55
N CYS A 70 2.21 3.18 -12.20
CA CYS A 70 1.75 4.57 -12.18
C CYS A 70 2.51 5.43 -11.17
N SER A 71 2.85 4.86 -10.00
CA SER A 71 3.66 5.56 -9.01
C SER A 71 5.05 5.90 -9.54
N TYR A 72 5.70 4.97 -10.25
CA TYR A 72 6.97 5.21 -10.93
C TYR A 72 6.88 6.40 -11.90
N LEU A 73 5.84 6.42 -12.76
CA LEU A 73 5.63 7.50 -13.74
C LEU A 73 5.33 8.85 -13.09
N LEU A 74 4.64 8.83 -11.95
CA LEU A 74 4.25 10.04 -11.22
C LEU A 74 5.38 10.59 -10.36
N ILE A 75 6.16 9.76 -9.67
CA ILE A 75 7.34 10.19 -8.90
C ILE A 75 8.40 10.75 -9.85
N GLY A 76 8.66 10.06 -10.96
CA GLY A 76 9.56 10.49 -12.01
C GLY A 76 8.96 11.46 -13.03
N PHE A 77 7.86 12.17 -12.68
CA PHE A 77 7.17 13.06 -13.62
C PHE A 77 8.09 14.10 -14.25
N TRP A 78 8.95 14.72 -13.46
CA TRP A 78 10.01 15.62 -13.91
C TRP A 78 11.28 14.84 -14.26
N TYR A 79 11.19 13.97 -15.27
CA TYR A 79 12.23 13.02 -15.68
C TYR A 79 13.58 13.67 -16.08
N LYS A 80 13.61 14.98 -16.33
CA LYS A 80 14.85 15.74 -16.54
C LYS A 80 15.62 15.99 -15.24
N LYS A 81 14.97 15.83 -14.09
CA LYS A 81 15.56 15.99 -12.76
C LYS A 81 16.13 14.65 -12.31
N GLU A 82 17.45 14.56 -12.15
CA GLU A 82 18.13 13.32 -11.77
C GLU A 82 17.64 12.75 -10.43
N SER A 83 17.40 13.62 -9.44
CA SER A 83 16.86 13.20 -8.13
C SER A 83 15.48 12.54 -8.26
N ALA A 84 14.61 13.04 -9.13
CA ALA A 84 13.29 12.45 -9.36
C ALA A 84 13.39 11.08 -10.05
N ASN A 85 14.32 10.91 -11.00
CA ASN A 85 14.57 9.63 -11.65
C ASN A 85 15.10 8.60 -10.66
N ASN A 86 16.09 8.96 -9.86
CA ASN A 86 16.66 8.08 -8.84
C ASN A 86 15.60 7.68 -7.79
N ALA A 87 14.77 8.61 -7.36
CA ALA A 87 13.66 8.34 -6.45
C ALA A 87 12.62 7.40 -7.07
N ALA A 88 12.27 7.60 -8.35
CA ALA A 88 11.32 6.74 -9.05
C ALA A 88 11.86 5.31 -9.22
N ILE A 89 13.12 5.16 -9.63
CA ILE A 89 13.78 3.85 -9.77
C ILE A 89 13.85 3.15 -8.41
N LYS A 90 14.26 3.87 -7.35
CA LYS A 90 14.31 3.32 -5.99
C LYS A 90 12.94 2.84 -5.53
N ALA A 91 11.90 3.66 -5.71
CA ALA A 91 10.53 3.29 -5.36
C ALA A 91 10.08 2.03 -6.11
N PHE A 92 10.35 1.96 -7.41
CA PHE A 92 10.00 0.82 -8.24
C PHE A 92 10.72 -0.47 -7.79
N VAL A 93 12.04 -0.42 -7.63
CA VAL A 93 12.86 -1.60 -7.26
C VAL A 93 12.51 -2.12 -5.87
N VAL A 94 12.39 -1.23 -4.87
CA VAL A 94 12.03 -1.64 -3.49
C VAL A 94 10.64 -2.26 -3.45
N ASN A 95 9.67 -1.70 -4.18
CA ASN A 95 8.34 -2.30 -4.27
C ASN A 95 8.37 -3.67 -4.96
N ARG A 96 9.22 -3.88 -5.98
CA ARG A 96 9.36 -5.19 -6.65
C ARG A 96 9.80 -6.31 -5.71
N VAL A 97 10.59 -6.01 -4.70
CA VAL A 97 10.93 -7.01 -3.66
C VAL A 97 9.67 -7.47 -2.92
N GLY A 98 8.78 -6.54 -2.57
CA GLY A 98 7.48 -6.87 -1.99
C GLY A 98 6.56 -7.62 -2.96
N ASP A 99 6.48 -7.13 -4.20
CA ASP A 99 5.62 -7.69 -5.25
C ASP A 99 6.01 -9.15 -5.57
N PHE A 100 7.33 -9.47 -5.54
CA PHE A 100 7.81 -10.86 -5.66
C PHE A 100 7.28 -11.74 -4.52
N GLY A 101 7.31 -11.24 -3.27
CA GLY A 101 6.72 -11.95 -2.14
C GLY A 101 5.23 -12.22 -2.36
N LEU A 102 4.46 -11.20 -2.77
CA LEU A 102 3.03 -11.36 -3.07
C LEU A 102 2.79 -12.42 -4.16
N ALA A 103 3.57 -12.37 -5.25
CA ALA A 103 3.45 -13.35 -6.34
C ALA A 103 3.69 -14.78 -5.86
N VAL A 104 4.73 -15.01 -5.04
CA VAL A 104 5.00 -16.33 -4.44
C VAL A 104 3.82 -16.77 -3.56
N GLY A 105 3.27 -15.87 -2.73
CA GLY A 105 2.07 -16.15 -1.93
C GLY A 105 0.89 -16.59 -2.80
N ILE A 106 0.63 -15.91 -3.91
CA ILE A 106 -0.45 -16.24 -4.86
C ILE A 106 -0.19 -17.59 -5.54
N PHE A 107 1.04 -17.89 -5.94
CA PHE A 107 1.38 -19.19 -6.53
C PHE A 107 1.18 -20.33 -5.54
N LEU A 108 1.54 -20.15 -4.27
CA LEU A 108 1.28 -21.13 -3.22
C LEU A 108 -0.23 -21.33 -2.99
N ILE A 109 -1.01 -20.25 -2.99
CA ILE A 109 -2.47 -20.34 -2.92
C ILE A 109 -2.97 -21.19 -4.08
N PHE A 110 -2.63 -20.87 -5.31
CA PHE A 110 -3.09 -21.62 -6.47
C PHE A 110 -2.68 -23.10 -6.41
N PHE A 111 -1.43 -23.37 -6.03
CA PHE A 111 -0.90 -24.74 -6.00
C PHE A 111 -1.59 -25.63 -4.96
N TYR A 112 -1.89 -25.10 -3.78
CA TYR A 112 -2.43 -25.90 -2.68
C TYR A 112 -3.96 -25.84 -2.56
N PHE A 113 -4.59 -24.74 -2.97
CA PHE A 113 -6.03 -24.57 -2.91
C PHE A 113 -6.73 -24.90 -4.24
N GLY A 114 -5.99 -24.97 -5.35
CA GLY A 114 -6.53 -25.23 -6.69
C GLY A 114 -7.34 -24.06 -7.27
N SER A 115 -7.44 -22.94 -6.55
CA SER A 115 -8.17 -21.75 -6.96
C SER A 115 -7.44 -20.48 -6.52
N ILE A 116 -7.74 -19.37 -7.23
CA ILE A 116 -7.30 -18.01 -6.86
C ILE A 116 -8.46 -17.12 -6.45
N ASN A 117 -9.69 -17.63 -6.44
CA ASN A 117 -10.88 -16.88 -6.07
C ASN A 117 -10.95 -16.75 -4.55
N PHE A 118 -11.17 -15.54 -4.03
CA PHE A 118 -11.20 -15.29 -2.59
C PHE A 118 -12.19 -16.19 -1.84
N ASN A 119 -13.43 -16.32 -2.35
CA ASN A 119 -14.45 -17.12 -1.69
C ASN A 119 -14.07 -18.59 -1.58
N GLU A 120 -13.55 -19.17 -2.66
CA GLU A 120 -13.13 -20.58 -2.70
C GLU A 120 -11.93 -20.85 -1.79
N VAL A 121 -10.94 -19.93 -1.82
CA VAL A 121 -9.75 -20.03 -0.97
C VAL A 121 -10.13 -19.94 0.50
N PHE A 122 -10.98 -18.99 0.89
CA PHE A 122 -11.37 -18.81 2.29
C PHE A 122 -12.25 -19.97 2.80
N GLN A 123 -13.10 -20.55 1.96
CA GLN A 123 -13.90 -21.73 2.32
C GLN A 123 -13.05 -23.01 2.46
N THR A 124 -11.98 -23.11 1.70
CA THR A 124 -11.09 -24.29 1.75
C THR A 124 -10.03 -24.16 2.86
N ALA A 125 -9.73 -22.95 3.34
CA ALA A 125 -8.69 -22.70 4.33
C ALA A 125 -8.78 -23.59 5.60
N PRO A 126 -9.96 -23.83 6.20
CA PRO A 126 -10.07 -24.72 7.37
C PRO A 126 -9.55 -26.14 7.16
N GLN A 127 -9.61 -26.65 5.92
CA GLN A 127 -9.16 -28.01 5.59
C GLN A 127 -7.63 -28.13 5.50
N LEU A 128 -6.93 -27.00 5.40
CA LEU A 128 -5.48 -26.94 5.21
C LEU A 128 -4.72 -26.42 6.44
N ILE A 129 -5.40 -26.21 7.58
CA ILE A 129 -4.79 -25.66 8.81
C ILE A 129 -3.62 -26.51 9.31
N GLU A 130 -3.76 -27.84 9.26
CA GLU A 130 -2.73 -28.77 9.77
C GLU A 130 -1.68 -29.12 8.70
N LYS A 131 -1.88 -28.65 7.45
CA LYS A 131 -0.97 -28.99 6.36
C LYS A 131 0.39 -28.30 6.56
N LYS A 132 1.43 -29.10 6.52
CA LYS A 132 2.81 -28.65 6.63
C LYS A 132 3.51 -28.70 5.27
N ILE A 133 4.44 -27.78 5.07
CA ILE A 133 5.38 -27.78 3.95
C ILE A 133 6.78 -27.99 4.49
N SER A 134 7.55 -28.88 3.83
CA SER A 134 8.96 -29.04 4.12
C SER A 134 9.79 -28.13 3.21
N ILE A 135 10.57 -27.23 3.82
CA ILE A 135 11.47 -26.30 3.13
C ILE A 135 12.84 -26.44 3.76
N LEU A 136 13.82 -26.92 2.97
CA LEU A 136 15.21 -27.06 3.43
C LEU A 136 15.35 -27.77 4.80
N SER A 137 14.60 -28.86 5.01
CA SER A 137 14.55 -29.66 6.25
C SER A 137 13.78 -29.02 7.44
N TYR A 138 13.13 -27.88 7.25
CA TYR A 138 12.21 -27.31 8.25
C TYR A 138 10.77 -27.53 7.85
N GLU A 139 9.96 -28.00 8.80
CA GLU A 139 8.52 -28.09 8.62
C GLU A 139 7.86 -26.77 9.05
N ALA A 140 7.17 -26.12 8.13
CA ALA A 140 6.38 -24.92 8.37
C ALA A 140 4.91 -25.17 8.09
N ASN A 141 4.02 -24.52 8.84
CA ASN A 141 2.60 -24.54 8.53
C ASN A 141 2.34 -23.81 7.21
N LEU A 142 1.57 -24.42 6.31
CA LEU A 142 1.30 -23.90 4.97
C LEU A 142 0.65 -22.51 5.01
N ILE A 143 -0.40 -22.34 5.82
CA ILE A 143 -1.15 -21.07 5.89
C ILE A 143 -0.26 -19.97 6.46
N THR A 144 0.55 -20.28 7.49
CA THR A 144 1.53 -19.32 8.03
C THR A 144 2.48 -18.84 6.94
N PHE A 145 2.99 -19.77 6.13
CA PHE A 145 3.93 -19.45 5.07
C PHE A 145 3.31 -18.57 3.98
N ILE A 146 2.09 -18.90 3.55
CA ILE A 146 1.31 -18.07 2.62
C ILE A 146 1.09 -16.67 3.18
N CYS A 147 0.59 -16.56 4.42
CA CYS A 147 0.32 -15.26 5.06
C CYS A 147 1.58 -14.40 5.17
N LEU A 148 2.74 -14.98 5.47
CA LEU A 148 4.00 -14.24 5.52
C LEU A 148 4.41 -13.70 4.15
N PHE A 149 4.22 -14.47 3.06
CA PHE A 149 4.51 -14.00 1.71
C PHE A 149 3.54 -12.89 1.25
N LEU A 150 2.25 -13.02 1.56
CA LEU A 150 1.28 -11.95 1.32
C LEU A 150 1.66 -10.69 2.10
N PHE A 151 2.13 -10.85 3.36
CA PHE A 151 2.56 -9.73 4.18
C PHE A 151 3.84 -9.06 3.66
N ILE A 152 4.80 -9.79 3.08
CA ILE A 152 5.97 -9.20 2.41
C ILE A 152 5.51 -8.26 1.29
N GLY A 153 4.50 -8.66 0.50
CA GLY A 153 3.87 -7.78 -0.48
C GLY A 153 3.29 -6.51 0.15
N ALA A 154 2.54 -6.69 1.24
CA ALA A 154 1.95 -5.56 1.98
C ALA A 154 3.02 -4.62 2.55
N MET A 155 4.14 -5.15 3.06
CA MET A 155 5.27 -4.37 3.59
C MET A 155 5.88 -3.46 2.50
N GLY A 156 6.01 -3.94 1.28
CA GLY A 156 6.56 -3.17 0.15
C GLY A 156 5.72 -1.93 -0.15
N LYS A 157 4.44 -2.11 -0.47
CA LYS A 157 3.54 -1.00 -0.82
C LYS A 157 3.27 -0.06 0.35
N SER A 158 3.17 -0.59 1.56
CA SER A 158 2.88 0.21 2.77
C SER A 158 4.13 0.69 3.49
N ALA A 159 5.29 0.60 2.87
CA ALA A 159 6.55 1.13 3.36
C ALA A 159 6.83 0.76 4.83
N GLN A 160 6.66 -0.52 5.18
CA GLN A 160 6.95 -1.00 6.52
C GLN A 160 8.45 -1.16 6.74
N PHE A 161 8.87 -1.28 7.99
CA PHE A 161 10.28 -1.43 8.38
C PHE A 161 11.02 -2.41 7.45
N LEU A 162 12.23 -2.08 7.05
CA LEU A 162 13.08 -2.65 6.01
C LEU A 162 12.72 -2.20 4.57
N LEU A 163 11.46 -2.08 4.18
CA LEU A 163 11.02 -1.68 2.84
C LEU A 163 10.48 -0.23 2.79
N HIS A 164 10.75 0.60 3.80
CA HIS A 164 10.23 1.98 3.92
C HIS A 164 11.04 3.04 3.15
N THR A 165 12.27 2.72 2.74
CA THR A 165 13.26 3.70 2.27
C THR A 165 12.86 4.46 1.00
N TRP A 166 11.92 3.95 0.22
CA TRP A 166 11.42 4.60 -0.99
C TRP A 166 10.44 5.74 -0.72
N LEU A 167 9.70 5.65 0.41
CA LEU A 167 8.56 6.55 0.69
C LEU A 167 8.99 8.02 0.87
N PRO A 168 10.04 8.36 1.67
CA PRO A 168 10.49 9.74 1.79
C PRO A 168 11.09 10.31 0.49
N ASP A 169 11.71 9.48 -0.33
CA ASP A 169 12.31 9.90 -1.60
C ASP A 169 11.23 10.14 -2.67
N ALA A 170 10.07 9.46 -2.57
CA ALA A 170 8.91 9.72 -3.42
C ALA A 170 8.39 11.16 -3.35
N MET A 171 8.85 11.96 -2.37
CA MET A 171 8.54 13.39 -2.25
C MET A 171 9.15 14.26 -3.37
N GLU A 172 10.02 13.72 -4.20
CA GLU A 172 10.56 14.42 -5.39
C GLU A 172 9.49 14.66 -6.48
N GLY A 173 8.42 13.90 -6.48
CA GLY A 173 7.28 14.12 -7.37
C GLY A 173 6.45 15.36 -7.01
N PRO A 174 5.56 15.81 -7.93
CA PRO A 174 4.63 16.91 -7.66
C PRO A 174 3.78 16.65 -6.41
N THR A 175 3.48 17.70 -5.63
CA THR A 175 2.77 17.54 -4.32
C THR A 175 1.40 16.85 -4.44
N PRO A 176 0.57 17.09 -5.48
CA PRO A 176 -0.67 16.32 -5.64
C PRO A 176 -0.46 14.80 -5.76
N VAL A 177 0.68 14.38 -6.34
CA VAL A 177 1.07 12.96 -6.39
C VAL A 177 1.33 12.43 -4.99
N SER A 178 2.09 13.20 -4.19
CA SER A 178 2.35 12.82 -2.80
C SER A 178 1.03 12.68 -2.03
N ALA A 179 0.09 13.60 -2.20
CA ALA A 179 -1.24 13.51 -1.59
C ALA A 179 -1.97 12.23 -2.00
N LEU A 180 -1.99 11.89 -3.30
CA LEU A 180 -2.72 10.72 -3.79
C LEU A 180 -2.08 9.42 -3.32
N ILE A 181 -0.76 9.24 -3.49
CA ILE A 181 -0.02 8.04 -3.12
C ILE A 181 -0.14 7.75 -1.62
N HIS A 182 0.02 8.78 -0.78
CA HIS A 182 0.19 8.62 0.68
C HIS A 182 -1.11 8.72 1.48
N ALA A 183 -2.18 9.29 0.91
CA ALA A 183 -3.43 9.42 1.63
C ALA A 183 -4.31 8.16 1.53
N ALA A 184 -4.72 7.78 0.31
CA ALA A 184 -5.84 6.87 0.14
C ALA A 184 -5.56 5.68 -0.79
N THR A 185 -4.34 5.57 -1.37
CA THR A 185 -4.14 4.66 -2.48
C THR A 185 -2.98 3.68 -2.26
N MET A 186 -1.82 3.89 -2.87
CA MET A 186 -0.75 2.88 -2.91
C MET A 186 -0.35 2.35 -1.53
N VAL A 187 -0.12 3.26 -0.58
CA VAL A 187 0.35 2.86 0.77
C VAL A 187 -0.72 2.20 1.62
N THR A 188 -2.00 2.40 1.32
CA THR A 188 -3.12 1.75 2.01
C THR A 188 -3.45 0.37 1.43
N ALA A 189 -2.95 0.05 0.22
CA ALA A 189 -3.18 -1.23 -0.45
C ALA A 189 -2.68 -2.43 0.37
N GLY A 190 -1.56 -2.29 1.10
CA GLY A 190 -1.06 -3.36 1.97
C GLY A 190 -1.96 -3.61 3.18
N VAL A 191 -2.48 -2.57 3.81
CA VAL A 191 -3.45 -2.71 4.91
C VAL A 191 -4.73 -3.37 4.40
N PHE A 192 -5.24 -2.90 3.23
CA PHE A 192 -6.38 -3.51 2.56
C PHE A 192 -6.16 -5.00 2.28
N LEU A 193 -4.98 -5.40 1.78
CA LEU A 193 -4.64 -6.78 1.50
C LEU A 193 -4.71 -7.66 2.76
N VAL A 194 -4.11 -7.21 3.88
CA VAL A 194 -4.15 -7.97 5.14
C VAL A 194 -5.56 -8.10 5.68
N VAL A 195 -6.35 -7.02 5.64
CA VAL A 195 -7.76 -7.05 6.06
C VAL A 195 -8.61 -7.92 5.13
N ARG A 196 -8.40 -7.86 3.81
CA ARG A 196 -9.08 -8.72 2.81
C ARG A 196 -8.78 -10.20 3.05
N CYS A 197 -7.55 -10.51 3.42
CA CYS A 197 -7.09 -11.87 3.69
C CYS A 197 -7.23 -12.27 5.18
N SER A 198 -7.96 -11.50 6.00
CA SER A 198 -8.16 -11.82 7.42
C SER A 198 -8.60 -13.27 7.66
N PRO A 199 -9.49 -13.90 6.82
CA PRO A 199 -9.86 -15.29 7.02
C PRO A 199 -8.70 -16.30 6.89
N LEU A 200 -7.59 -15.91 6.22
CA LEU A 200 -6.36 -16.72 6.21
C LEU A 200 -5.46 -16.39 7.41
N PHE A 201 -5.31 -15.09 7.72
CA PHE A 201 -4.44 -14.65 8.83
C PHE A 201 -4.92 -15.16 10.19
N GLU A 202 -6.23 -15.27 10.43
CA GLU A 202 -6.79 -15.79 11.66
C GLU A 202 -6.40 -17.24 11.99
N TYR A 203 -6.06 -18.04 10.97
CA TYR A 203 -5.53 -19.39 11.16
C TYR A 203 -4.03 -19.44 11.47
N SER A 204 -3.35 -18.30 11.52
CA SER A 204 -1.90 -18.25 11.81
C SER A 204 -1.55 -17.18 12.82
N GLN A 205 -1.56 -17.55 14.09
CA GLN A 205 -1.13 -16.66 15.19
C GLN A 205 0.31 -16.15 14.97
N THR A 206 1.19 -16.98 14.39
CA THR A 206 2.57 -16.59 14.08
C THR A 206 2.60 -15.45 13.05
N ALA A 207 1.81 -15.53 11.98
CA ALA A 207 1.74 -14.48 10.98
C ALA A 207 1.16 -13.19 11.58
N LEU A 208 0.09 -13.28 12.38
CA LEU A 208 -0.48 -12.13 13.08
C LEU A 208 0.54 -11.44 14.00
N ASN A 209 1.29 -12.23 14.77
CA ASN A 209 2.35 -11.70 15.63
C ASN A 209 3.44 -10.97 14.83
N VAL A 210 3.85 -11.51 13.68
CA VAL A 210 4.82 -10.85 12.79
C VAL A 210 4.25 -9.53 12.26
N VAL A 211 3.00 -9.50 11.81
CA VAL A 211 2.31 -8.28 11.35
C VAL A 211 2.27 -7.23 12.47
N ALA A 212 1.92 -7.63 13.70
CA ALA A 212 1.87 -6.74 14.86
C ALA A 212 3.26 -6.17 15.21
N ILE A 213 4.29 -7.02 15.28
CA ILE A 213 5.65 -6.61 15.64
C ILE A 213 6.23 -5.66 14.59
N VAL A 214 6.10 -6.01 13.31
CA VAL A 214 6.58 -5.14 12.21
C VAL A 214 5.83 -3.81 12.20
N GLY A 215 4.51 -3.83 12.40
CA GLY A 215 3.69 -2.63 12.49
C GLY A 215 4.13 -1.72 13.63
N MET A 216 4.28 -2.26 14.85
CA MET A 216 4.74 -1.51 16.01
C MET A 216 6.14 -0.94 15.82
N THR A 217 7.08 -1.75 15.31
CA THR A 217 8.45 -1.31 15.03
C THR A 217 8.46 -0.17 14.02
N THR A 218 7.67 -0.28 12.95
CA THR A 218 7.53 0.79 11.95
C THR A 218 6.97 2.06 12.57
N ALA A 219 5.94 1.95 13.42
CA ALA A 219 5.29 3.09 14.06
C ALA A 219 6.28 3.90 14.89
N VAL A 220 7.06 3.25 15.75
CA VAL A 220 8.05 3.89 16.62
C VAL A 220 9.22 4.45 15.80
N PHE A 221 9.79 3.62 14.92
CA PHE A 221 10.93 4.01 14.09
C PHE A 221 10.61 5.22 13.20
N ALA A 222 9.51 5.17 12.45
CA ALA A 222 9.18 6.25 11.53
C ALA A 222 8.81 7.55 12.28
N ALA A 223 8.14 7.46 13.44
CA ALA A 223 7.84 8.62 14.26
C ALA A 223 9.13 9.29 14.76
N SER A 224 10.11 8.53 15.27
CA SER A 224 11.37 9.07 15.73
C SER A 224 12.17 9.74 14.61
N VAL A 225 12.18 9.17 13.40
CA VAL A 225 12.84 9.78 12.25
C VAL A 225 12.12 11.06 11.79
N ALA A 226 10.78 11.11 11.87
CA ALA A 226 10.00 12.30 11.52
C ALA A 226 10.39 13.52 12.34
N LEU A 227 10.75 13.36 13.62
CA LEU A 227 11.14 14.47 14.53
C LEU A 227 12.43 15.20 14.12
N VAL A 228 13.30 14.53 13.35
CA VAL A 228 14.61 15.08 12.95
C VAL A 228 14.67 15.50 11.47
N GLN A 229 13.56 15.41 10.74
CA GLN A 229 13.48 15.86 9.35
C GLN A 229 13.30 17.39 9.27
N ASN A 230 13.95 18.02 8.26
CA ASN A 230 13.84 19.45 8.01
C ASN A 230 12.90 19.79 6.83
N ASP A 231 12.54 18.80 6.01
CA ASP A 231 11.66 18.95 4.84
C ASP A 231 10.22 18.61 5.24
N ILE A 232 9.30 19.57 5.05
CA ILE A 232 7.88 19.42 5.42
C ILE A 232 7.23 18.19 4.76
N LYS A 233 7.55 17.92 3.49
CA LYS A 233 7.02 16.74 2.78
C LYS A 233 7.58 15.45 3.36
N LYS A 234 8.86 15.41 3.71
CA LYS A 234 9.49 14.23 4.35
C LYS A 234 8.96 13.98 5.76
N ILE A 235 8.71 15.05 6.55
CA ILE A 235 8.05 14.93 7.86
C ILE A 235 6.69 14.25 7.70
N ILE A 236 5.86 14.72 6.76
CA ILE A 236 4.54 14.15 6.51
C ILE A 236 4.64 12.70 5.99
N ALA A 237 5.64 12.38 5.16
CA ALA A 237 5.88 11.04 4.66
C ALA A 237 6.25 10.04 5.78
N TYR A 238 7.20 10.38 6.64
CA TYR A 238 7.55 9.53 7.80
C TYR A 238 6.39 9.40 8.79
N SER A 239 5.63 10.46 9.00
CA SER A 239 4.39 10.41 9.76
C SER A 239 3.36 9.45 9.11
N THR A 240 3.29 9.36 7.77
CA THR A 240 2.47 8.36 7.07
C THR A 240 2.96 6.94 7.33
N CYS A 241 4.28 6.67 7.24
CA CYS A 241 4.86 5.39 7.61
C CYS A 241 4.45 4.95 9.02
N SER A 242 4.56 5.87 9.98
CA SER A 242 4.20 5.60 11.37
C SER A 242 2.73 5.25 11.52
N GLN A 243 1.83 5.98 10.88
CA GLN A 243 0.38 5.71 10.94
C GLN A 243 0.01 4.38 10.29
N LEU A 244 0.64 4.03 9.17
CA LEU A 244 0.49 2.70 8.57
C LEU A 244 0.97 1.60 9.53
N GLY A 245 2.06 1.84 10.26
CA GLY A 245 2.52 0.93 11.31
C GLY A 245 1.44 0.66 12.38
N TYR A 246 0.73 1.69 12.84
CA TYR A 246 -0.41 1.52 13.76
C TYR A 246 -1.54 0.69 13.14
N MET A 247 -1.84 0.88 11.83
CA MET A 247 -2.87 0.08 11.16
C MET A 247 -2.48 -1.40 11.08
N PHE A 248 -1.21 -1.71 10.77
CA PHE A 248 -0.72 -3.08 10.80
C PHE A 248 -0.67 -3.67 12.20
N PHE A 249 -0.30 -2.88 13.20
CA PHE A 249 -0.38 -3.33 14.60
C PHE A 249 -1.82 -3.71 14.96
N ALA A 250 -2.80 -2.86 14.64
CA ALA A 250 -4.21 -3.15 14.87
C ALA A 250 -4.68 -4.41 14.11
N ALA A 251 -4.28 -4.58 12.85
CA ALA A 251 -4.60 -5.77 12.07
C ALA A 251 -3.94 -7.03 12.65
N GLY A 252 -2.69 -6.93 13.12
CA GLY A 252 -1.94 -8.03 13.72
C GLY A 252 -2.47 -8.51 15.07
N VAL A 253 -3.20 -7.66 15.81
CA VAL A 253 -3.92 -8.06 17.02
C VAL A 253 -5.38 -8.47 16.74
N GLY A 254 -5.76 -8.64 15.46
CA GLY A 254 -7.10 -9.06 15.05
C GLY A 254 -8.15 -7.95 15.02
N ALA A 255 -7.77 -6.69 15.28
CA ALA A 255 -8.69 -5.55 15.30
C ALA A 255 -8.83 -4.90 13.89
N TYR A 256 -9.24 -5.70 12.89
CA TYR A 256 -9.31 -5.28 11.47
C TYR A 256 -10.21 -4.07 11.23
N HIS A 257 -11.36 -4.00 11.93
CA HIS A 257 -12.27 -2.86 11.83
C HIS A 257 -11.64 -1.56 12.35
N VAL A 258 -10.79 -1.64 13.39
CA VAL A 258 -10.04 -0.48 13.90
C VAL A 258 -8.99 -0.04 12.88
N ALA A 259 -8.28 -0.99 12.26
CA ALA A 259 -7.33 -0.69 11.20
C ALA A 259 -8.00 0.04 10.02
N MET A 260 -9.19 -0.41 9.59
CA MET A 260 -9.95 0.22 8.50
C MET A 260 -10.54 1.56 8.88
N PHE A 261 -11.03 1.74 10.11
CA PHE A 261 -11.48 3.04 10.61
C PHE A 261 -10.33 4.06 10.64
N HIS A 262 -9.16 3.63 11.13
CA HIS A 262 -7.96 4.47 11.14
C HIS A 262 -7.53 4.81 9.70
N LEU A 263 -7.57 3.86 8.77
CA LEU A 263 -7.28 4.10 7.36
C LEU A 263 -8.22 5.18 6.77
N PHE A 264 -9.52 5.08 7.05
CA PHE A 264 -10.51 6.05 6.60
C PHE A 264 -10.17 7.46 7.08
N THR A 265 -9.99 7.66 8.37
CA THR A 265 -9.66 8.98 8.95
C THR A 265 -8.30 9.52 8.49
N HIS A 266 -7.30 8.63 8.40
CA HIS A 266 -5.96 8.94 7.92
C HIS A 266 -5.96 9.46 6.48
N ALA A 267 -6.77 8.88 5.60
CA ALA A 267 -6.83 9.27 4.20
C ALA A 267 -7.20 10.75 4.03
N PHE A 268 -8.24 11.22 4.72
CA PHE A 268 -8.64 12.63 4.69
C PHE A 268 -7.60 13.54 5.33
N PHE A 269 -7.09 13.16 6.49
CA PHE A 269 -6.10 13.95 7.22
C PHE A 269 -4.81 14.11 6.41
N LYS A 270 -4.31 13.05 5.79
CA LYS A 270 -3.08 13.12 4.98
C LYS A 270 -3.28 13.86 3.66
N ALA A 271 -4.43 13.71 3.02
CA ALA A 271 -4.73 14.49 1.84
C ALA A 271 -4.67 16.01 2.16
N LEU A 272 -5.29 16.42 3.27
CA LEU A 272 -5.23 17.79 3.74
C LEU A 272 -3.79 18.28 4.00
N LEU A 273 -2.99 17.49 4.71
CA LEU A 273 -1.61 17.88 5.04
C LEU A 273 -0.72 18.03 3.80
N PHE A 274 -0.82 17.10 2.86
CA PHE A 274 -0.02 17.18 1.63
C PHE A 274 -0.50 18.32 0.71
N LEU A 275 -1.80 18.50 0.50
CA LEU A 275 -2.30 19.59 -0.33
C LEU A 275 -2.00 20.95 0.32
N GLY A 276 -2.14 21.04 1.66
CA GLY A 276 -1.74 22.23 2.40
C GLY A 276 -0.24 22.54 2.32
N SER A 277 0.62 21.52 2.41
CA SER A 277 2.07 21.70 2.21
C SER A 277 2.39 22.19 0.79
N GLY A 278 1.64 21.71 -0.22
CA GLY A 278 1.76 22.21 -1.58
C GLY A 278 1.43 23.69 -1.71
N SER A 279 0.38 24.14 -1.05
CA SER A 279 0.01 25.56 -1.03
C SER A 279 1.08 26.41 -0.35
N VAL A 280 1.65 25.95 0.77
CA VAL A 280 2.74 26.67 1.48
C VAL A 280 4.01 26.75 0.64
N ILE A 281 4.35 25.69 -0.13
CA ILE A 281 5.55 25.70 -0.99
C ILE A 281 5.38 26.63 -2.19
N HIS A 282 4.15 26.87 -2.64
CA HIS A 282 3.85 27.77 -3.77
C HIS A 282 3.62 29.24 -3.36
N ALA A 283 3.39 29.50 -2.09
CA ALA A 283 3.24 30.87 -1.55
C ALA A 283 4.60 31.56 -1.37
#